data_0878aad06253072af700a16fe6bdb389
#
_entry.id   0878aad06253072af700a16fe6bdb389
#
_cell.length_a   1.000
_cell.length_b   1.000
_cell.length_c   1.000
_cell.angle_alpha   90.00
_cell.angle_beta   90.00
_cell.angle_gamma   90.00
#
_symmetry.space_group_name_H-M   'P 1'
#
loop_
_entity.id
_entity.type
_entity.pdbx_description
1 polymer ?
#
loop_
_entity_poly.entity_id
_entity_poly.type
_entity_poly.pdbx_seq_one_letter_code
_entity_poly.pdbx_strand_id
1 'polypeptide(L)'
;MGIAFLLNGHIIIQIQQSILMKRIEVGCGGIPQAFREWFPEYIYKKDAVSYILDNGWNKPRDIVRLINAAQNDSLHCNDTSFTQAAFDNLRKEYSKESLAEIRQELQSLYTSQEIEMIIRLLRGGSPFGTAEDIRKRAA
;
A
#
# COMPACT_ATOMS: atom_id res chain seq x y z
N MET A 1 4.40 -25.86 15.11
CA MET A 1 4.67 -24.40 15.15
C MET A 1 4.04 -23.59 13.99
N GLY A 2 3.78 -24.16 12.83
CA GLY A 2 3.26 -23.40 11.68
C GLY A 2 1.81 -22.92 11.80
N ILE A 3 0.90 -23.66 12.42
CA ILE A 3 -0.52 -23.38 12.49
C ILE A 3 -0.83 -22.18 13.38
N ALA A 4 -0.18 -22.04 14.53
CA ALA A 4 -0.38 -20.89 15.45
C ALA A 4 0.07 -19.57 14.80
N PHE A 5 1.15 -19.58 14.01
CA PHE A 5 1.63 -18.40 13.28
C PHE A 5 0.69 -18.00 12.15
N LEU A 6 0.14 -18.97 11.41
CA LEU A 6 -0.86 -18.73 10.36
C LEU A 6 -2.19 -18.20 10.94
N LEU A 7 -2.64 -18.74 12.07
CA LEU A 7 -3.83 -18.26 12.77
C LEU A 7 -3.65 -16.83 13.28
N ASN A 8 -2.49 -16.48 13.83
CA ASN A 8 -2.18 -15.13 14.28
C ASN A 8 -2.14 -14.14 13.11
N GLY A 9 -1.56 -14.52 11.97
CA GLY A 9 -1.56 -13.70 10.76
C GLY A 9 -2.97 -13.43 10.24
N HIS A 10 -3.83 -14.43 10.21
CA HIS A 10 -5.22 -14.29 9.77
C HIS A 10 -6.03 -13.38 10.72
N ILE A 11 -5.85 -13.51 12.02
CA ILE A 11 -6.49 -12.65 13.03
C ILE A 11 -6.03 -11.20 12.87
N ILE A 12 -4.74 -10.95 12.66
CA ILE A 12 -4.20 -9.60 12.44
C ILE A 12 -4.84 -8.96 11.21
N ILE A 13 -4.94 -9.69 10.09
CA ILE A 13 -5.58 -9.19 8.87
C ILE A 13 -7.04 -8.86 9.12
N GLN A 14 -7.81 -9.69 9.82
CA GLN A 14 -9.21 -9.43 10.16
C GLN A 14 -9.37 -8.19 11.05
N ILE A 15 -8.48 -8.00 12.02
CA ILE A 15 -8.47 -6.79 12.88
C ILE A 15 -8.20 -5.55 12.03
N GLN A 16 -7.23 -5.59 11.13
CA GLN A 16 -6.92 -4.46 10.25
C GLN A 16 -8.07 -4.12 9.31
N GLN A 17 -8.73 -5.13 8.75
CA GLN A 17 -9.94 -4.94 7.93
C GLN A 17 -11.06 -4.27 8.74
N SER A 18 -11.31 -4.73 9.95
CA SER A 18 -12.32 -4.16 10.83
C SER A 18 -12.01 -2.71 11.22
N ILE A 19 -10.76 -2.40 11.49
CA ILE A 19 -10.31 -1.04 11.80
C ILE A 19 -10.51 -0.11 10.60
N LEU A 20 -10.12 -0.56 9.39
CA LEU A 20 -10.30 0.21 8.17
C LEU A 20 -11.77 0.52 7.92
N MET A 21 -12.64 -0.50 7.96
CA MET A 21 -14.05 -0.34 7.73
C MET A 21 -14.69 0.59 8.76
N LYS A 22 -14.32 0.44 10.04
CA LYS A 22 -14.83 1.29 11.12
C LYS A 22 -14.39 2.75 10.98
N ARG A 23 -13.18 3.01 10.56
CA ARG A 23 -12.70 4.37 10.31
C ARG A 23 -13.46 5.05 9.17
N ILE A 24 -13.76 4.31 8.12
CA ILE A 24 -14.55 4.83 7.00
C ILE A 24 -15.99 5.13 7.46
N GLU A 25 -16.63 4.23 8.20
CA GLU A 25 -17.94 4.47 8.79
C GLU A 25 -17.97 5.75 9.63
N VAL A 26 -17.01 5.92 10.52
CA VAL A 26 -16.91 7.11 11.38
C VAL A 26 -16.66 8.37 10.54
N GLY A 27 -15.78 8.31 9.56
CA GLY A 27 -15.49 9.42 8.66
C GLY A 27 -16.69 9.84 7.80
N CYS A 28 -17.61 8.91 7.53
CA CYS A 28 -18.87 9.14 6.81
C CYS A 28 -20.06 9.48 7.74
N GLY A 29 -19.80 9.90 8.97
CA GLY A 29 -20.87 10.28 9.90
C GLY A 29 -21.58 9.10 10.59
N GLY A 30 -20.91 7.95 10.67
CA GLY A 30 -21.44 6.76 11.32
C GLY A 30 -22.40 5.93 10.47
N ILE A 31 -22.34 6.10 9.14
CA ILE A 31 -23.18 5.33 8.21
C ILE A 31 -22.73 3.86 8.19
N PRO A 32 -23.55 2.91 8.61
CA PRO A 32 -23.23 1.49 8.52
C PRO A 32 -22.97 1.07 7.07
N GLN A 33 -21.98 0.22 6.86
CA GLN A 33 -21.62 -0.31 5.53
C GLN A 33 -21.15 0.75 4.50
N ALA A 34 -20.76 1.97 4.94
CA ALA A 34 -20.25 3.02 4.08
C ALA A 34 -19.15 2.55 3.12
N PHE A 35 -18.32 1.60 3.54
CA PHE A 35 -17.28 1.02 2.68
C PHE A 35 -17.87 0.42 1.40
N ARG A 36 -18.96 -0.35 1.49
CA ARG A 36 -19.59 -1.00 0.34
C ARG A 36 -20.26 -0.02 -0.62
N GLU A 37 -20.70 1.11 -0.11
CA GLU A 37 -21.32 2.15 -0.93
C GLU A 37 -20.27 2.97 -1.67
N TRP A 38 -19.09 3.16 -1.08
CA TRP A 38 -18.06 4.07 -1.60
C TRP A 38 -16.97 3.35 -2.39
N PHE A 39 -16.76 2.06 -2.16
CA PHE A 39 -15.71 1.27 -2.81
C PHE A 39 -16.30 0.19 -3.69
N PRO A 40 -15.66 -0.12 -4.84
CA PRO A 40 -16.05 -1.25 -5.66
C PRO A 40 -15.80 -2.56 -4.91
N GLU A 41 -16.53 -3.61 -5.26
CA GLU A 41 -16.34 -4.95 -4.66
C GLU A 41 -14.94 -5.50 -4.95
N TYR A 42 -14.44 -5.25 -6.17
CA TYR A 42 -13.13 -5.73 -6.63
C TYR A 42 -12.32 -4.59 -7.25
N ILE A 43 -11.02 -4.60 -6.97
CA ILE A 43 -9.99 -3.76 -7.62
C ILE A 43 -8.94 -4.73 -8.18
N TYR A 44 -8.74 -4.73 -9.50
CA TYR A 44 -7.85 -5.69 -10.20
C TYR A 44 -8.12 -7.15 -9.84
N LYS A 45 -9.38 -7.56 -9.85
CA LYS A 45 -9.84 -8.93 -9.51
C LYS A 45 -9.53 -9.37 -8.08
N LYS A 46 -9.11 -8.45 -7.22
CA LYS A 46 -8.88 -8.66 -5.81
C LYS A 46 -9.96 -7.93 -5.01
N ASP A 47 -10.44 -8.52 -3.94
CA ASP A 47 -11.33 -7.85 -3.00
C ASP A 47 -10.78 -6.48 -2.59
N ALA A 48 -11.61 -5.44 -2.64
CA ALA A 48 -11.16 -4.05 -2.46
C ALA A 48 -10.48 -3.81 -1.11
N VAL A 49 -10.98 -4.42 -0.03
CA VAL A 49 -10.35 -4.30 1.30
C VAL A 49 -8.95 -4.90 1.28
N SER A 50 -8.82 -6.10 0.75
CA SER A 50 -7.53 -6.79 0.61
C SER A 50 -6.56 -6.02 -0.28
N TYR A 51 -7.05 -5.43 -1.38
CA TYR A 51 -6.24 -4.58 -2.25
C TYR A 51 -5.68 -3.37 -1.51
N ILE A 52 -6.54 -2.65 -0.78
CA ILE A 52 -6.15 -1.45 -0.03
C ILE A 52 -5.13 -1.79 1.07
N LEU A 53 -5.37 -2.86 1.82
CA LEU A 53 -4.49 -3.29 2.90
C LEU A 53 -3.09 -3.67 2.37
N ASP A 54 -3.03 -4.45 1.30
CA ASP A 54 -1.76 -4.88 0.72
C ASP A 54 -0.96 -3.71 0.14
N ASN A 55 -1.62 -2.80 -0.57
CA ASN A 55 -0.95 -1.63 -1.15
C ASN A 55 -0.62 -0.56 -0.11
N GLY A 56 -1.33 -0.49 1.00
CA GLY A 56 -1.00 0.30 2.18
C GLY A 56 -0.02 -0.39 3.13
N TRP A 57 0.61 -1.50 2.71
CA TRP A 57 1.61 -2.25 3.48
C TRP A 57 1.12 -2.66 4.88
N ASN A 58 -0.19 -2.82 5.04
CA ASN A 58 -0.85 -3.08 6.31
C ASN A 58 -0.53 -2.04 7.41
N LYS A 59 -0.11 -0.83 7.02
CA LYS A 59 0.16 0.28 7.94
C LYS A 59 -0.98 1.30 7.89
N PRO A 60 -1.60 1.66 9.01
CA PRO A 60 -2.75 2.57 9.03
C PRO A 60 -2.49 3.92 8.34
N ARG A 61 -1.29 4.47 8.51
CA ARG A 61 -0.89 5.74 7.87
C ARG A 61 -0.86 5.61 6.34
N ASP A 62 -0.28 4.54 5.83
CA ASP A 62 -0.12 4.33 4.39
C ASP A 62 -1.47 4.00 3.72
N ILE A 63 -2.35 3.30 4.43
CA ILE A 63 -3.73 3.06 3.99
C ILE A 63 -4.49 4.38 3.85
N VAL A 64 -4.40 5.28 4.83
CA VAL A 64 -5.04 6.60 4.77
C VAL A 64 -4.48 7.43 3.61
N ARG A 65 -3.16 7.42 3.40
CA ARG A 65 -2.50 8.10 2.27
C ARG A 65 -2.98 7.55 0.93
N LEU A 66 -3.07 6.24 0.78
CA LEU A 66 -3.55 5.60 -0.43
C LEU A 66 -4.98 6.04 -0.75
N ILE A 67 -5.88 6.03 0.23
CA ILE A 67 -7.28 6.46 0.06
C ILE A 67 -7.37 7.95 -0.26
N ASN A 68 -6.64 8.81 0.45
CA ASN A 68 -6.61 10.24 0.20
C ASN A 68 -6.07 10.56 -1.20
N ALA A 69 -5.04 9.86 -1.65
CA ALA A 69 -4.50 10.02 -2.99
C ALA A 69 -5.53 9.59 -4.06
N ALA A 70 -6.29 8.50 -3.83
CA ALA A 70 -7.39 8.08 -4.71
C ALA A 70 -8.51 9.12 -4.76
N GLN A 71 -8.84 9.73 -3.63
CA GLN A 71 -9.87 10.77 -3.55
C GLN A 71 -9.45 12.06 -4.25
N ASN A 72 -8.18 12.41 -4.20
CA ASN A 72 -7.64 13.63 -4.78
C ASN A 72 -7.18 13.48 -6.24
N ASP A 73 -7.39 12.31 -6.85
CA ASP A 73 -7.08 12.13 -8.27
C ASP A 73 -7.87 13.13 -9.11
N SER A 74 -7.15 13.93 -9.92
CA SER A 74 -7.71 15.04 -10.68
C SER A 74 -8.81 14.63 -11.67
N LEU A 75 -8.80 13.37 -12.10
CA LEU A 75 -9.80 12.84 -13.04
C LEU A 75 -11.06 12.36 -12.34
N HIS A 76 -10.97 11.98 -11.09
CA HIS A 76 -12.03 11.31 -10.33
C HIS A 76 -12.44 12.03 -9.05
N CYS A 77 -11.92 13.24 -8.80
CA CYS A 77 -12.20 14.01 -7.57
C CYS A 77 -13.67 14.41 -7.39
N ASN A 78 -14.47 14.38 -8.46
CA ASN A 78 -15.91 14.67 -8.42
C ASN A 78 -16.78 13.40 -8.40
N ASP A 79 -16.18 12.23 -8.44
CA ASP A 79 -16.92 10.98 -8.38
C ASP A 79 -17.53 10.79 -6.98
N THR A 80 -18.73 10.26 -6.92
CA THR A 80 -19.42 9.97 -5.65
C THR A 80 -18.96 8.70 -4.98
N SER A 81 -18.17 7.88 -5.70
CA SER A 81 -17.63 6.61 -5.21
C SER A 81 -16.27 6.34 -5.84
N PHE A 82 -15.46 5.53 -5.15
CA PHE A 82 -14.19 5.08 -5.67
C PHE A 82 -14.39 4.05 -6.78
N THR A 83 -13.68 4.24 -7.89
CA THR A 83 -13.66 3.29 -9.00
C THR A 83 -12.26 2.66 -9.12
N GLN A 84 -12.14 1.56 -9.85
CA GLN A 84 -10.82 1.00 -10.14
C GLN A 84 -9.91 2.01 -10.83
N ALA A 85 -10.46 2.86 -11.71
CA ALA A 85 -9.70 3.89 -12.42
C ALA A 85 -9.05 4.92 -11.48
N ALA A 86 -9.69 5.25 -10.35
CA ALA A 86 -9.09 6.12 -9.33
C ALA A 86 -7.82 5.51 -8.72
N PHE A 87 -7.70 4.19 -8.68
CA PHE A 87 -6.51 3.49 -8.22
C PHE A 87 -5.46 3.24 -9.31
N ASP A 88 -5.83 3.30 -10.59
CA ASP A 88 -4.89 3.09 -11.71
C ASP A 88 -3.81 4.18 -11.77
N ASN A 89 -4.20 5.43 -11.61
CA ASN A 89 -3.29 6.57 -11.64
C ASN A 89 -2.40 6.65 -10.39
N LEU A 90 -2.89 6.15 -9.27
CA LEU A 90 -2.19 6.19 -8.00
C LEU A 90 -0.91 5.39 -7.96
N ARG A 91 -0.81 4.29 -8.69
CA ARG A 91 0.37 3.41 -8.62
C ARG A 91 1.66 4.16 -8.91
N LYS A 92 1.64 5.12 -9.85
CA LYS A 92 2.82 5.92 -10.19
C LYS A 92 3.14 6.97 -9.12
N GLU A 93 2.14 7.75 -8.71
CA GLU A 93 2.33 8.83 -7.72
C GLU A 93 2.66 8.26 -6.33
N TYR A 94 1.87 7.31 -5.85
CA TYR A 94 2.10 6.64 -4.56
C TYR A 94 3.45 5.93 -4.50
N SER A 95 3.87 5.30 -5.60
CA SER A 95 5.20 4.67 -5.68
C SER A 95 6.33 5.69 -5.62
N LYS A 96 6.18 6.85 -6.25
CA LYS A 96 7.18 7.94 -6.18
C LYS A 96 7.29 8.51 -4.76
N GLU A 97 6.15 8.78 -4.12
CA GLU A 97 6.12 9.29 -2.75
C GLU A 97 6.71 8.28 -1.75
N SER A 98 6.32 7.02 -1.86
CA SER A 98 6.87 5.95 -1.02
C SER A 98 8.37 5.78 -1.20
N LEU A 99 8.87 5.89 -2.44
CA LEU A 99 10.30 5.86 -2.72
C LEU A 99 11.03 7.08 -2.15
N ALA A 100 10.43 8.26 -2.20
CA ALA A 100 11.00 9.47 -1.61
C ALA A 100 11.11 9.35 -0.08
N GLU A 101 10.11 8.80 0.58
CA GLU A 101 10.17 8.51 2.03
C GLU A 101 11.26 7.51 2.39
N ILE A 102 11.34 6.39 1.65
CA ILE A 102 12.40 5.40 1.86
C ILE A 102 13.78 6.06 1.72
N ARG A 103 13.97 6.92 0.72
CA ARG A 103 15.22 7.68 0.55
C ARG A 103 15.50 8.56 1.76
N GLN A 104 14.51 9.28 2.25
CA GLN A 104 14.64 10.16 3.40
C GLN A 104 14.97 9.39 4.68
N GLU A 105 14.34 8.25 4.92
CA GLU A 105 14.64 7.37 6.05
C GLU A 105 16.08 6.82 5.97
N LEU A 106 16.52 6.42 4.78
CA LEU A 106 17.87 5.89 4.57
C LEU A 106 18.97 6.97 4.71
N GLN A 107 18.67 8.25 4.45
CA GLN A 107 19.64 9.36 4.57
C GLN A 107 20.23 9.52 5.98
N SER A 108 19.53 9.04 6.99
CA SER A 108 20.04 9.06 8.37
C SER A 108 21.14 8.00 8.63
N LEU A 109 21.25 6.97 7.78
CA LEU A 109 22.11 5.80 7.98
C LEU A 109 23.14 5.62 6.86
N TYR A 110 22.85 6.10 5.65
CA TYR A 110 23.63 5.82 4.45
C TYR A 110 23.94 7.09 3.65
N THR A 111 25.04 7.09 2.91
CA THR A 111 25.39 8.15 1.96
C THR A 111 24.46 8.11 0.74
N SER A 112 24.39 9.23 0.03
CA SER A 112 23.57 9.31 -1.20
C SER A 112 23.96 8.27 -2.26
N GLN A 113 25.24 7.94 -2.37
CA GLN A 113 25.72 6.91 -3.32
C GLN A 113 25.24 5.50 -2.92
N GLU A 114 25.32 5.17 -1.63
CA GLU A 114 24.83 3.90 -1.11
C GLU A 114 23.32 3.77 -1.28
N ILE A 115 22.56 4.85 -1.03
CA ILE A 115 21.11 4.88 -1.23
C ILE A 115 20.74 4.62 -2.69
N GLU A 116 21.42 5.26 -3.63
CA GLU A 116 21.18 5.02 -5.07
C GLU A 116 21.52 3.57 -5.47
N MET A 117 22.58 3.00 -4.91
CA MET A 117 22.90 1.58 -5.10
C MET A 117 21.80 0.67 -4.58
N ILE A 118 21.32 0.88 -3.35
CA ILE A 118 20.22 0.12 -2.73
C ILE A 118 18.97 0.20 -3.62
N ILE A 119 18.59 1.40 -4.05
CA ILE A 119 17.42 1.60 -4.90
C ILE A 119 17.57 0.90 -6.25
N ARG A 120 18.76 0.96 -6.84
CA ARG A 120 19.07 0.24 -8.10
C ARG A 120 18.90 -1.27 -7.94
N LEU A 121 19.39 -1.83 -6.83
CA LEU A 121 19.24 -3.24 -6.53
C LEU A 121 17.77 -3.64 -6.41
N LEU A 122 16.95 -2.82 -5.75
CA LEU A 122 15.52 -3.07 -5.57
C LEU A 122 14.70 -2.97 -6.86
N ARG A 123 15.10 -2.13 -7.80
CA ARG A 123 14.42 -1.97 -9.11
C ARG A 123 14.46 -3.21 -10.00
N GLY A 124 15.30 -4.16 -9.72
CA GLY A 124 15.49 -5.35 -10.54
C GLY A 124 14.34 -6.35 -10.62
N GLY A 125 13.24 -6.14 -9.88
CA GLY A 125 11.96 -6.86 -10.03
C GLY A 125 11.94 -8.33 -9.61
N SER A 126 13.05 -8.99 -9.48
CA SER A 126 13.14 -10.38 -9.00
C SER A 126 13.65 -10.43 -7.55
N PRO A 127 13.11 -11.31 -6.71
CA PRO A 127 13.67 -11.51 -5.37
C PRO A 127 15.13 -11.95 -5.46
N PHE A 128 15.93 -11.50 -4.50
CA PHE A 128 17.33 -11.96 -4.40
C PHE A 128 17.33 -13.38 -3.83
N GLY A 129 17.92 -14.32 -4.58
CA GLY A 129 18.09 -15.70 -4.12
C GLY A 129 19.35 -15.88 -3.27
N THR A 130 20.44 -15.20 -3.63
CA THR A 130 21.76 -15.37 -3.00
C THR A 130 22.51 -14.04 -2.87
N ALA A 131 23.53 -14.03 -2.00
CA ALA A 131 24.47 -12.90 -1.87
C ALA A 131 25.21 -12.60 -3.19
N GLU A 132 25.41 -13.63 -4.02
CA GLU A 132 26.06 -13.48 -5.33
C GLU A 132 25.16 -12.76 -6.34
N ASP A 133 23.85 -12.98 -6.30
CA ASP A 133 22.89 -12.25 -7.13
C ASP A 133 22.90 -10.76 -6.79
N ILE A 134 23.03 -10.43 -5.50
CA ILE A 134 23.17 -9.03 -5.05
C ILE A 134 24.45 -8.42 -5.59
N ARG A 135 25.59 -9.12 -5.50
CA ARG A 135 26.87 -8.63 -6.01
C ARG A 135 26.86 -8.38 -7.53
N LYS A 136 26.27 -9.29 -8.30
CA LYS A 136 26.12 -9.13 -9.75
C LYS A 136 25.29 -7.92 -10.15
N ARG A 137 24.26 -7.59 -9.38
CA ARG A 137 23.42 -6.41 -9.63
C ARG A 137 24.05 -5.10 -9.16
N ALA A 138 24.92 -5.15 -8.15
CA ALA A 138 25.62 -3.99 -7.62
C ALA A 138 26.81 -3.55 -8.51
N ALA A 139 27.35 -4.49 -9.29
CA ALA A 139 28.43 -4.21 -10.24
C ALA A 139 27.87 -3.49 -11.49
#